data_07bbd928821d1d5aad5711291977a4a0
#
_entry.id   07bbd928821d1d5aad5711291977a4a0
#
_cell.length_a   1.000
_cell.length_b   1.000
_cell.length_c   1.000
_cell.angle_alpha   90.00
_cell.angle_beta   90.00
_cell.angle_gamma   90.00
#
_symmetry.space_group_name_H-M   'P 1'
#
loop_
_entity.id
_entity.type
_entity.pdbx_description
1 polymer ?
#
loop_
_entity_poly.entity_id
_entity_poly.type
_entity_poly.pdbx_seq_one_letter_code
_entity_poly.pdbx_strand_id
1 'polypeptide(L)'
;NPRRVVAPDVFFVRGVPFDRRRRSYRIWESGIVPQVVFEILSKGHEFKDQVTNLILFEKIGVEEYYWFDIERLVLEARCLDPSTGRYVAREPDANGRFASSVLGLAIGIEKDVLALYRDGVYIPAVEDQLAATEERLEATEARNRELEREVERLRRKAQGGKT
;
A
#
# COMPACT_ATOMS: atom_id res chain seq x y z
N ASN A 1 28.42 -9.38 2.24
CA ASN A 1 28.53 -10.56 3.10
C ASN A 1 27.26 -11.41 2.94
N PRO A 2 27.29 -12.57 2.26
CA PRO A 2 26.12 -13.39 1.98
C PRO A 2 25.45 -14.00 3.23
N ARG A 3 26.02 -13.78 4.40
CA ARG A 3 25.48 -14.29 5.67
C ARG A 3 24.57 -13.31 6.42
N ARG A 4 24.43 -12.07 5.91
CA ARG A 4 23.56 -11.08 6.57
C ARG A 4 22.23 -11.04 5.84
N VAL A 5 21.19 -11.49 6.52
CA VAL A 5 19.80 -11.49 6.05
C VAL A 5 19.08 -10.41 6.84
N VAL A 6 18.31 -9.59 6.16
CA VAL A 6 17.32 -8.67 6.72
C VAL A 6 16.01 -8.92 5.99
N ALA A 7 14.92 -8.85 6.70
CA ALA A 7 13.59 -9.06 6.16
C ALA A 7 12.72 -7.84 6.47
N PRO A 8 12.74 -6.81 5.62
CA PRO A 8 11.78 -5.72 5.75
C PRO A 8 10.36 -6.22 5.51
N ASP A 9 9.38 -5.60 6.13
CA ASP A 9 7.97 -5.98 5.93
C ASP A 9 7.53 -5.81 4.49
N VAL A 10 7.91 -4.68 3.86
CA VAL A 10 7.68 -4.43 2.45
C VAL A 10 8.90 -3.76 1.82
N PHE A 11 9.23 -4.14 0.59
CA PHE A 11 10.22 -3.43 -0.19
C PHE A 11 9.83 -3.33 -1.66
N PHE A 12 10.29 -2.27 -2.30
CA PHE A 12 10.12 -2.05 -3.73
C PHE A 12 11.47 -2.12 -4.43
N VAL A 13 11.50 -2.88 -5.53
CA VAL A 13 12.69 -3.00 -6.39
C VAL A 13 12.29 -2.83 -7.85
N ARG A 14 12.96 -1.91 -8.54
CA ARG A 14 12.77 -1.65 -9.97
C ARG A 14 13.85 -2.37 -10.77
N GLY A 15 13.49 -2.81 -11.97
CA GLY A 15 14.45 -3.41 -12.90
C GLY A 15 14.70 -4.91 -12.69
N VAL A 16 13.89 -5.57 -11.85
CA VAL A 16 13.94 -7.01 -11.63
C VAL A 16 12.64 -7.62 -12.15
N PRO A 17 12.68 -8.71 -12.94
CA PRO A 17 11.47 -9.44 -13.34
C PRO A 17 10.66 -9.90 -12.12
N PHE A 18 9.35 -9.69 -12.15
CA PHE A 18 8.47 -10.18 -11.11
C PHE A 18 8.35 -11.69 -11.19
N ASP A 19 8.70 -12.40 -10.11
CA ASP A 19 8.54 -13.85 -9.98
C ASP A 19 7.81 -14.18 -8.68
N ARG A 20 6.56 -14.64 -8.78
CA ARG A 20 5.73 -15.07 -7.64
C ARG A 20 6.32 -16.24 -6.85
N ARG A 21 7.23 -17.02 -7.43
CA ARG A 21 7.86 -18.17 -6.78
C ARG A 21 9.07 -17.80 -5.94
N ARG A 22 9.54 -16.54 -6.07
CA ARG A 22 10.72 -16.07 -5.34
C ARG A 22 10.38 -15.91 -3.86
N ARG A 23 11.03 -16.72 -3.02
CA ARG A 23 10.85 -16.69 -1.55
C ARG A 23 11.79 -15.72 -0.84
N SER A 24 12.84 -15.24 -1.53
CA SER A 24 13.80 -14.29 -0.99
C SER A 24 14.37 -13.45 -2.12
N TYR A 25 14.68 -12.20 -1.81
CA TYR A 25 15.39 -11.30 -2.72
C TYR A 25 16.88 -11.27 -2.35
N ARG A 26 17.74 -11.61 -3.29
CA ARG A 26 19.19 -11.68 -3.08
C ARG A 26 19.87 -10.61 -3.92
N ILE A 27 20.30 -9.54 -3.25
CA ILE A 27 20.95 -8.40 -3.90
C ILE A 27 22.17 -8.83 -4.72
N TRP A 28 22.95 -9.81 -4.23
CA TRP A 28 24.14 -10.29 -4.92
C TRP A 28 23.86 -11.09 -6.21
N GLU A 29 22.64 -11.56 -6.42
CA GLU A 29 22.25 -12.24 -7.66
C GLU A 29 21.77 -11.25 -8.72
N SER A 30 21.05 -10.21 -8.32
CA SER A 30 20.52 -9.19 -9.22
C SER A 30 21.46 -8.01 -9.44
N GLY A 31 22.35 -7.75 -8.48
CA GLY A 31 23.16 -6.52 -8.44
C GLY A 31 22.34 -5.26 -8.10
N ILE A 32 21.03 -5.40 -7.85
CA ILE A 32 20.11 -4.27 -7.64
C ILE A 32 19.70 -4.21 -6.18
N VAL A 33 19.83 -3.04 -5.56
CA VAL A 33 19.35 -2.77 -4.20
C VAL A 33 17.88 -2.36 -4.28
N PRO A 34 17.02 -2.78 -3.34
CA PRO A 34 15.68 -2.21 -3.22
C PRO A 34 15.75 -0.70 -3.08
N GLN A 35 14.92 0.02 -3.82
CA GLN A 35 14.92 1.48 -3.77
C GLN A 35 14.09 2.02 -2.61
N VAL A 36 13.03 1.31 -2.22
CA VAL A 36 12.17 1.71 -1.10
C VAL A 36 12.00 0.54 -0.15
N VAL A 37 12.00 0.84 1.13
CA VAL A 37 11.74 -0.12 2.22
C VAL A 37 10.72 0.47 3.17
N PHE A 38 9.77 -0.38 3.62
CA PHE A 38 8.83 -0.09 4.68
C PHE A 38 9.03 -1.07 5.83
N GLU A 39 9.06 -0.55 7.04
CA GLU A 39 9.04 -1.30 8.30
C GLU A 39 7.79 -0.92 9.07
N ILE A 40 7.01 -1.92 9.48
CA ILE A 40 5.76 -1.74 10.22
C ILE A 40 5.97 -2.25 11.64
N LEU A 41 5.85 -1.35 12.59
CA LEU A 41 6.05 -1.68 13.99
C LEU A 41 4.74 -2.11 14.64
N SER A 42 4.79 -3.25 15.28
CA SER A 42 3.75 -3.76 16.16
C SER A 42 4.34 -4.09 17.52
N LYS A 43 3.49 -4.44 18.51
CA LYS A 43 3.93 -4.87 19.85
C LYS A 43 5.01 -5.93 19.80
N GLY A 44 6.10 -5.69 20.52
CA GLY A 44 7.19 -6.65 20.68
C GLY A 44 8.39 -6.45 19.74
N HIS A 45 8.37 -5.44 18.86
CA HIS A 45 9.57 -5.09 18.11
C HIS A 45 10.58 -4.35 19.01
N GLU A 46 11.77 -4.91 19.12
CA GLU A 46 12.83 -4.26 19.89
C GLU A 46 13.39 -3.06 19.12
N PHE A 47 13.46 -1.90 19.75
CA PHE A 47 14.05 -0.67 19.20
C PHE A 47 15.47 -0.89 18.64
N LYS A 48 16.20 -1.84 19.22
CA LYS A 48 17.55 -2.20 18.78
C LYS A 48 17.59 -2.76 17.37
N ASP A 49 16.60 -3.57 16.99
CA ASP A 49 16.53 -4.17 15.65
C ASP A 49 16.22 -3.12 14.60
N GLN A 50 15.37 -2.15 14.94
CA GLN A 50 15.03 -1.02 14.06
C GLN A 50 16.25 -0.17 13.73
N VAL A 51 17.04 0.21 14.75
CA VAL A 51 18.27 0.99 14.53
C VAL A 51 19.28 0.21 13.69
N THR A 52 19.39 -1.09 13.94
CA THR A 52 20.29 -1.97 13.18
C THR A 52 19.88 -2.07 11.71
N ASN A 53 18.57 -2.24 11.45
CA ASN A 53 18.02 -2.31 10.11
C ASN A 53 18.17 -0.99 9.36
N LEU A 54 17.84 0.14 10.01
CA LEU A 54 18.02 1.47 9.46
C LEU A 54 19.48 1.71 8.98
N ILE A 55 20.45 1.41 9.84
CA ILE A 55 21.88 1.54 9.49
C ILE A 55 22.26 0.61 8.33
N LEU A 56 21.69 -0.58 8.29
CA LEU A 56 21.97 -1.51 7.22
C LEU A 56 21.39 -1.02 5.89
N PHE A 57 20.13 -0.57 5.86
CA PHE A 57 19.51 -0.04 4.66
C PHE A 57 20.23 1.20 4.13
N GLU A 58 20.65 2.10 5.01
CA GLU A 58 21.52 3.24 4.65
C GLU A 58 22.81 2.77 3.97
N LYS A 59 23.51 1.81 4.58
CA LYS A 59 24.80 1.30 4.07
C LYS A 59 24.71 0.58 2.73
N ILE A 60 23.60 -0.11 2.45
CA ILE A 60 23.42 -0.79 1.17
C ILE A 60 22.83 0.13 0.08
N GLY A 61 22.45 1.36 0.43
CA GLY A 61 22.01 2.37 -0.51
C GLY A 61 20.52 2.32 -0.86
N VAL A 62 19.66 1.92 0.08
CA VAL A 62 18.19 2.07 -0.08
C VAL A 62 17.86 3.55 -0.14
N GLU A 63 17.18 3.99 -1.20
CA GLU A 63 16.94 5.41 -1.48
C GLU A 63 15.92 6.03 -0.53
N GLU A 64 14.83 5.32 -0.22
CA GLU A 64 13.76 5.78 0.67
C GLU A 64 13.43 4.73 1.71
N TYR A 65 13.35 5.15 2.96
CA TYR A 65 13.02 4.30 4.10
C TYR A 65 11.83 4.90 4.84
N TYR A 66 10.79 4.11 5.00
CA TYR A 66 9.56 4.45 5.71
C TYR A 66 9.40 3.56 6.93
N TRP A 67 8.93 4.15 8.01
CA TRP A 67 8.73 3.48 9.27
C TRP A 67 7.36 3.87 9.83
N PHE A 68 6.50 2.90 10.06
CA PHE A 68 5.14 3.09 10.51
C PHE A 68 4.89 2.38 11.84
N ASP A 69 4.60 3.14 12.90
CA ASP A 69 4.13 2.61 14.19
C ASP A 69 2.61 2.52 14.17
N ILE A 70 2.10 1.29 14.07
CA ILE A 70 0.67 1.03 13.97
C ILE A 70 -0.10 1.35 15.26
N GLU A 71 0.56 1.34 16.42
CA GLU A 71 -0.09 1.63 17.70
C GLU A 71 -0.18 3.14 17.97
N ARG A 72 0.87 3.86 17.60
CA ARG A 72 0.94 5.31 17.78
C ARG A 72 0.41 6.09 16.60
N LEU A 73 0.16 5.40 15.49
CA LEU A 73 -0.21 6.00 14.21
C LEU A 73 0.81 7.06 13.77
N VAL A 74 2.08 6.74 13.90
CA VAL A 74 3.19 7.62 13.52
C VAL A 74 3.87 7.05 12.29
N LEU A 75 3.97 7.86 11.26
CA LEU A 75 4.73 7.57 10.04
C LEU A 75 5.94 8.50 9.99
N GLU A 76 7.11 7.92 9.80
CA GLU A 76 8.35 8.65 9.53
C GLU A 76 8.94 8.23 8.18
N ALA A 77 9.61 9.17 7.52
CA ALA A 77 10.30 8.92 6.27
C ALA A 77 11.73 9.46 6.31
N ARG A 78 12.62 8.73 5.65
CA ARG A 78 14.01 9.13 5.45
C ARG A 78 14.40 8.92 3.99
N CYS A 79 15.16 9.82 3.43
CA CYS A 79 15.75 9.67 2.10
C CYS A 79 17.27 9.66 2.19
N LEU A 80 17.89 8.84 1.36
CA LEU A 80 19.33 8.80 1.23
C LEU A 80 19.80 10.06 0.49
N ASP A 81 20.63 10.85 1.16
CA ASP A 81 21.31 11.97 0.51
C ASP A 81 22.46 11.43 -0.33
N PRO A 82 22.41 11.58 -1.67
CA PRO A 82 23.42 11.03 -2.56
C PRO A 82 24.81 11.67 -2.38
N SER A 83 24.87 12.87 -1.79
CA SER A 83 26.14 13.56 -1.57
C SER A 83 26.91 13.04 -0.34
N THR A 84 26.17 12.61 0.69
CA THR A 84 26.74 12.16 1.96
C THR A 84 26.64 10.65 2.15
N GLY A 85 25.73 9.98 1.42
CA GLY A 85 25.41 8.58 1.62
C GLY A 85 24.70 8.31 2.95
N ARG A 86 24.08 9.32 3.55
CA ARG A 86 23.40 9.25 4.86
C ARG A 86 21.91 9.52 4.70
N TYR A 87 21.12 8.91 5.58
CA TYR A 87 19.69 9.21 5.65
C TYR A 87 19.43 10.58 6.27
N VAL A 88 18.58 11.35 5.59
CA VAL A 88 18.02 12.61 6.06
C VAL A 88 16.53 12.40 6.31
N ALA A 89 16.06 12.85 7.46
CA ALA A 89 14.63 12.84 7.78
C ALA A 89 13.86 13.74 6.81
N ARG A 90 12.67 13.30 6.43
CA ARG A 90 11.75 14.05 5.59
C ARG A 90 10.64 14.62 6.46
N GLU A 91 10.20 15.81 6.11
CA GLU A 91 9.00 16.40 6.70
C GLU A 91 7.77 16.04 5.86
N PRO A 92 6.63 15.75 6.49
CA PRO A 92 5.38 15.53 5.77
C PRO A 92 4.84 16.84 5.19
N ASP A 93 3.97 16.74 4.21
CA ASP A 93 3.20 17.88 3.73
C ASP A 93 2.12 18.33 4.76
N ALA A 94 1.34 19.37 4.41
CA ALA A 94 0.27 19.90 5.25
C ALA A 94 -0.85 18.89 5.58
N ASN A 95 -0.92 17.77 4.84
CA ASN A 95 -1.87 16.68 5.06
C ASN A 95 -1.24 15.48 5.78
N GLY A 96 -0.02 15.61 6.30
CA GLY A 96 0.70 14.52 6.96
C GLY A 96 1.23 13.45 6.02
N ARG A 97 1.44 13.75 4.73
CA ARG A 97 1.87 12.81 3.71
C ARG A 97 3.30 13.05 3.27
N PHE A 98 4.02 11.97 2.99
CA PHE A 98 5.39 12.01 2.48
C PHE A 98 5.40 11.68 0.98
N ALA A 99 5.90 12.60 0.16
CA ALA A 99 6.07 12.36 -1.26
C ALA A 99 7.24 11.40 -1.51
N SER A 100 7.00 10.30 -2.22
CA SER A 100 8.02 9.38 -2.71
C SER A 100 8.37 9.71 -4.15
N SER A 101 9.62 10.08 -4.39
CA SER A 101 10.15 10.31 -5.73
C SER A 101 10.35 9.00 -6.50
N VAL A 102 10.64 7.93 -5.79
CA VAL A 102 10.86 6.60 -6.36
C VAL A 102 9.56 5.98 -6.85
N LEU A 103 8.50 6.06 -6.03
CA LEU A 103 7.20 5.45 -6.35
C LEU A 103 6.31 6.37 -7.22
N GLY A 104 6.57 7.69 -7.22
CA GLY A 104 5.69 8.67 -7.85
C GLY A 104 4.33 8.77 -7.14
N LEU A 105 4.32 8.55 -5.83
CA LEU A 105 3.13 8.53 -4.98
C LEU A 105 3.40 9.35 -3.71
N ALA A 106 2.35 9.68 -2.97
CA ALA A 106 2.49 10.13 -1.59
C ALA A 106 2.04 9.01 -0.63
N ILE A 107 2.69 8.93 0.51
CA ILE A 107 2.46 7.94 1.55
C ILE A 107 1.97 8.66 2.80
N GLY A 108 0.90 8.21 3.39
CA GLY A 108 0.31 8.79 4.60
C GLY A 108 -0.42 7.75 5.43
N ILE A 109 -1.28 8.20 6.31
CA ILE A 109 -2.14 7.36 7.13
C ILE A 109 -3.59 7.68 6.77
N GLU A 110 -4.40 6.65 6.53
CA GLU A 110 -5.83 6.74 6.29
C GLU A 110 -6.53 5.63 7.07
N LYS A 111 -7.54 5.95 7.88
CA LYS A 111 -8.27 4.96 8.67
C LYS A 111 -7.36 4.02 9.48
N ASP A 112 -6.34 4.59 10.14
CA ASP A 112 -5.36 3.92 10.99
C ASP A 112 -4.43 2.92 10.27
N VAL A 113 -4.39 2.94 8.93
CA VAL A 113 -3.51 2.12 8.11
C VAL A 113 -2.61 2.98 7.21
N LEU A 114 -1.50 2.38 6.79
CA LEU A 114 -0.62 2.99 5.80
C LEU A 114 -1.38 3.12 4.47
N ALA A 115 -1.37 4.30 3.90
CA ALA A 115 -2.14 4.66 2.72
C ALA A 115 -1.27 5.26 1.61
N LEU A 116 -1.65 4.99 0.38
CA LEU A 116 -1.00 5.52 -0.82
C LEU A 116 -1.92 6.52 -1.52
N TYR A 117 -1.33 7.58 -2.06
CA TYR A 117 -2.06 8.63 -2.78
C TYR A 117 -1.36 8.92 -4.11
N ARG A 118 -2.15 9.08 -5.17
CA ARG A 118 -1.69 9.57 -6.47
C ARG A 118 -2.39 10.87 -6.79
N ASP A 119 -1.63 11.92 -7.06
CA ASP A 119 -2.16 13.26 -7.35
C ASP A 119 -3.14 13.77 -6.27
N GLY A 120 -2.84 13.46 -5.01
CA GLY A 120 -3.68 13.81 -3.87
C GLY A 120 -4.87 12.88 -3.62
N VAL A 121 -5.17 11.95 -4.52
CA VAL A 121 -6.30 11.01 -4.43
C VAL A 121 -5.83 9.71 -3.76
N TYR A 122 -6.59 9.25 -2.77
CA TYR A 122 -6.37 7.96 -2.11
C TYR A 122 -6.48 6.80 -3.10
N ILE A 123 -5.52 5.88 -3.03
CA ILE A 123 -5.54 4.63 -3.79
C ILE A 123 -6.12 3.54 -2.87
N PRO A 124 -7.35 3.09 -3.10
CA PRO A 124 -7.97 2.08 -2.25
C PRO A 124 -7.19 0.74 -2.31
N ALA A 125 -7.11 0.05 -1.19
CA ALA A 125 -6.63 -1.33 -1.16
C ALA A 125 -7.53 -2.24 -2.02
N VAL A 126 -7.00 -3.38 -2.43
CA VAL A 126 -7.76 -4.34 -3.26
C VAL A 126 -9.01 -4.84 -2.53
N GLU A 127 -8.90 -5.03 -1.22
CA GLU A 127 -9.99 -5.43 -0.34
C GLU A 127 -11.12 -4.39 -0.31
N ASP A 128 -10.78 -3.10 -0.24
CA ASP A 128 -11.76 -2.00 -0.27
C ASP A 128 -12.48 -1.93 -1.63
N GLN A 129 -11.73 -2.17 -2.72
CA GLN A 129 -12.31 -2.19 -4.07
C GLN A 129 -13.25 -3.38 -4.27
N LEU A 130 -12.89 -4.54 -3.72
CA LEU A 130 -13.70 -5.74 -3.78
C LEU A 130 -15.01 -5.53 -3.01
N ALA A 131 -14.93 -5.08 -1.75
CA ALA A 131 -16.09 -4.79 -0.92
C ALA A 131 -17.05 -3.77 -1.59
N ALA A 132 -16.52 -2.68 -2.14
CA ALA A 132 -17.33 -1.70 -2.86
C ALA A 132 -17.97 -2.27 -4.14
N THR A 133 -17.33 -3.23 -4.79
CA THR A 133 -17.86 -3.89 -5.98
C THR A 133 -18.98 -4.86 -5.62
N GLU A 134 -18.81 -5.62 -4.55
CA GLU A 134 -19.82 -6.53 -4.01
C GLU A 134 -21.07 -5.76 -3.58
N GLU A 135 -20.93 -4.67 -2.84
CA GLU A 135 -22.05 -3.80 -2.44
C GLU A 135 -22.83 -3.26 -3.66
N ARG A 136 -22.11 -2.82 -4.70
CA ARG A 136 -22.73 -2.33 -5.95
C ARG A 136 -23.46 -3.46 -6.68
N LEU A 137 -22.93 -4.66 -6.69
CA LEU A 137 -23.56 -5.83 -7.30
C LEU A 137 -24.86 -6.15 -6.58
N GLU A 138 -24.84 -6.26 -5.25
CA GLU A 138 -26.03 -6.52 -4.44
C GLU A 138 -27.12 -5.47 -4.65
N ALA A 139 -26.76 -4.18 -4.67
CA ALA A 139 -27.69 -3.09 -4.93
C ALA A 139 -28.30 -3.19 -6.33
N THR A 140 -27.49 -3.55 -7.33
CA THR A 140 -27.96 -3.74 -8.71
C THR A 140 -28.93 -4.92 -8.83
N GLU A 141 -28.62 -6.04 -8.20
CA GLU A 141 -29.49 -7.21 -8.17
C GLU A 141 -30.83 -6.94 -7.44
N ALA A 142 -30.76 -6.20 -6.32
CA ALA A 142 -31.97 -5.79 -5.61
C ALA A 142 -32.87 -4.92 -6.51
N ARG A 143 -32.26 -3.97 -7.23
CA ARG A 143 -32.97 -3.12 -8.19
C ARG A 143 -33.56 -3.89 -9.34
N ASN A 144 -32.83 -4.86 -9.90
CA ASN A 144 -33.33 -5.72 -10.96
C ASN A 144 -34.55 -6.55 -10.50
N ARG A 145 -34.47 -7.12 -9.30
CA ARG A 145 -35.64 -7.86 -8.72
C ARG A 145 -36.86 -6.97 -8.52
N GLU A 146 -36.68 -5.72 -8.15
CA GLU A 146 -37.78 -4.74 -8.03
C GLU A 146 -38.40 -4.44 -9.39
N LEU A 147 -37.56 -4.16 -10.39
CA LEU A 147 -38.01 -3.90 -11.76
C LEU A 147 -38.74 -5.10 -12.37
N GLU A 148 -38.28 -6.31 -12.16
CA GLU A 148 -38.96 -7.54 -12.62
C GLU A 148 -40.37 -7.67 -12.02
N ARG A 149 -40.52 -7.42 -10.72
CA ARG A 149 -41.81 -7.40 -10.04
C ARG A 149 -42.74 -6.33 -10.62
N GLU A 150 -42.22 -5.15 -10.89
CA GLU A 150 -42.99 -4.06 -11.49
C GLU A 150 -43.42 -4.38 -12.91
N VAL A 151 -42.56 -4.94 -13.74
CA VAL A 151 -42.88 -5.42 -15.09
C VAL A 151 -43.98 -6.49 -15.04
N GLU A 152 -43.87 -7.45 -14.13
CA GLU A 152 -44.89 -8.50 -13.97
C GLU A 152 -46.23 -7.90 -13.53
N ARG A 153 -46.23 -6.94 -12.62
CA ARG A 153 -47.41 -6.20 -12.17
C ARG A 153 -48.08 -5.47 -13.32
N LEU A 154 -47.32 -4.79 -14.16
CA LEU A 154 -47.82 -4.06 -15.33
C LEU A 154 -48.37 -5.00 -16.39
N ARG A 155 -47.72 -6.13 -16.63
CA ARG A 155 -48.21 -7.17 -17.58
C ARG A 155 -49.58 -7.72 -17.14
N ARG A 156 -49.76 -8.03 -15.85
CA ARG A 156 -51.06 -8.51 -15.32
C ARG A 156 -52.14 -7.47 -15.47
N LYS A 157 -51.84 -6.17 -15.20
CA LYS A 157 -52.80 -5.07 -15.42
C LYS A 157 -53.21 -4.94 -16.89
N ALA A 158 -52.27 -5.06 -17.81
CA ALA A 158 -52.52 -4.96 -19.24
C ALA A 158 -53.37 -6.14 -19.79
N GLN A 159 -53.26 -7.34 -19.20
CA GLN A 159 -54.05 -8.51 -19.58
C GLN A 159 -55.43 -8.51 -18.95
N GLY A 160 -55.61 -7.95 -17.73
CA GLY A 160 -56.91 -7.89 -17.03
C GLY A 160 -57.82 -6.76 -17.48
N GLY A 161 -57.37 -5.83 -18.32
CA GLY A 161 -58.18 -4.72 -18.86
C GLY A 161 -58.83 -4.97 -20.21
N LYS A 162 -58.85 -6.24 -20.67
CA LYS A 162 -59.50 -6.66 -21.95
C LYS A 162 -60.73 -7.51 -21.71
N THR A 163 -61.61 -7.06 -20.81
CA THR A 163 -62.98 -7.65 -20.67
C THR A 163 -64.01 -6.53 -20.84
#